data_0dd19140e1c04e9d0f5b7573f97f78f9
#
_entry.id   0dd19140e1c04e9d0f5b7573f97f78f9
#
_cell.length_a   1.000
_cell.length_b   1.000
_cell.length_c   1.000
_cell.angle_alpha   90.00
_cell.angle_beta   90.00
_cell.angle_gamma   90.00
#
_symmetry.space_group_name_H-M   'P 1'
#
loop_
_entity.id
_entity.type
_entity.pdbx_description
1 polymer ?
#
loop_
_entity_poly.entity_id
_entity_poly.type
_entity_poly.pdbx_seq_one_letter_code
_entity_poly.pdbx_strand_id
1 'polypeptide(L)' 'MVEYELGSCSLGCVLVAISQKGVCAIALGDEPAQLVEWLRQKYPHA' A
#
# COMPACT_ATOMS: atom_id res chain seq x y z
N MET A 1 -14.37 1.93 1.55
CA MET A 1 -13.38 1.12 2.28
C MET A 1 -12.19 0.85 1.37
N VAL A 2 -10.99 1.02 1.88
CA VAL A 2 -9.76 0.79 1.13
C VAL A 2 -9.11 -0.50 1.59
N GLU A 3 -8.76 -1.36 0.65
CA GLU A 3 -8.01 -2.58 0.92
C GLU A 3 -6.62 -2.45 0.34
N TYR A 4 -5.68 -3.20 0.90
CA TYR A 4 -4.32 -3.15 0.39
C TYR A 4 -3.70 -4.54 0.42
N GLU A 5 -2.70 -4.73 -0.42
CA GLU A 5 -1.90 -5.94 -0.45
C GLU A 5 -0.43 -5.57 -0.49
N LEU A 6 0.37 -6.38 0.16
CA LEU A 6 1.80 -6.25 0.12
C LEU A 6 2.38 -7.39 -0.69
N GLY A 7 3.30 -7.06 -1.57
CA GLY A 7 4.01 -8.05 -2.35
C GLY A 7 5.50 -7.80 -2.30
N SER A 8 6.28 -8.72 -2.83
CA SER A 8 7.72 -8.54 -2.94
C SER A 8 8.13 -8.59 -4.40
N CYS A 9 9.15 -7.83 -4.73
CA CYS A 9 9.71 -7.82 -6.07
C CYS A 9 11.23 -7.64 -5.96
N SER A 10 11.91 -7.65 -7.11
CA SER A 10 13.36 -7.53 -7.11
C SER A 10 13.85 -6.18 -6.59
N LEU A 11 12.98 -5.20 -6.54
CA LEU A 11 13.34 -3.86 -6.05
C LEU A 11 12.96 -3.64 -4.59
N GLY A 12 12.39 -4.65 -3.93
CA GLY A 12 11.97 -4.52 -2.54
C GLY A 12 10.52 -4.92 -2.36
N CYS A 13 9.80 -4.19 -1.53
CA CYS A 13 8.40 -4.45 -1.27
C CYS A 13 7.52 -3.49 -2.04
N VAL A 14 6.34 -3.95 -2.43
CA VAL A 14 5.37 -3.12 -3.12
C VAL A 14 4.05 -3.17 -2.35
N LEU A 15 3.43 -2.02 -2.19
CA LEU A 15 2.11 -1.89 -1.59
C LEU A 15 1.14 -1.42 -2.65
N VAL A 16 0.03 -2.13 -2.80
CA VAL A 16 -1.04 -1.74 -3.72
C VAL A 16 -2.31 -1.55 -2.91
N ALA A 17 -2.88 -0.37 -2.96
CA ALA A 17 -4.13 -0.06 -2.28
C ALA A 17 -5.25 0.02 -3.31
N ILE A 18 -6.36 -0.61 -2.99
CA ILE A 18 -7.50 -0.73 -3.90
C ILE A 18 -8.75 -0.25 -3.19
N SER A 19 -9.52 0.56 -3.86
CA SER A 19 -10.82 1.00 -3.37
C SER A 19 -11.92 0.51 -4.30
N GLN A 20 -13.17 0.87 -3.99
CA GLN A 20 -14.29 0.50 -4.84
C GLN A 20 -14.17 1.06 -6.26
N LYS A 21 -13.41 2.12 -6.41
CA LYS A 21 -13.23 2.76 -7.71
C LYS A 21 -12.02 2.23 -8.47
N GLY A 22 -11.28 1.29 -7.89
CA GLY A 22 -10.10 0.73 -8.51
C GLY A 22 -8.85 0.99 -7.69
N VAL A 23 -7.69 0.90 -8.32
CA VAL A 23 -6.42 1.14 -7.63
C VAL A 23 -6.31 2.60 -7.25
N CYS A 24 -6.09 2.87 -5.96
CA CYS A 24 -6.00 4.24 -5.48
C CYS A 24 -4.58 4.64 -5.09
N ALA A 25 -3.70 3.68 -4.83
CA ALA A 25 -2.32 4.02 -4.48
C ALA A 25 -1.40 2.85 -4.73
N ILE A 26 -0.17 3.16 -5.10
CA ILE A 26 0.90 2.16 -5.23
C ILE A 26 2.15 2.79 -4.62
N ALA A 27 2.84 2.04 -3.79
CA ALA A 27 4.06 2.50 -3.16
C ALA A 27 5.12 1.42 -3.20
N LEU A 28 6.37 1.84 -3.32
CA LEU A 28 7.53 0.95 -3.31
C LEU A 28 8.45 1.33 -2.17
N GLY A 29 9.03 0.34 -1.52
CA GLY A 29 9.97 0.61 -0.44
C GLY A 29 10.64 -0.67 0.01
N ASP A 30 11.65 -0.51 0.89
CA ASP A 30 12.40 -1.64 1.40
C ASP A 30 11.72 -2.31 2.59
N GLU A 31 10.89 -1.57 3.32
CA GLU A 31 10.25 -2.09 4.52
C GLU A 31 8.74 -2.02 4.41
N PRO A 32 8.06 -3.16 4.49
CA PRO A 32 6.60 -3.18 4.38
C PRO A 32 5.90 -2.41 5.49
N ALA A 33 6.48 -2.37 6.69
CA ALA A 33 5.88 -1.64 7.79
C ALA A 33 5.77 -0.14 7.49
N GLN A 34 6.79 0.42 6.84
CA GLN A 34 6.76 1.83 6.45
C GLN A 34 5.71 2.10 5.39
N LEU A 35 5.53 1.16 4.47
CA LEU A 35 4.53 1.31 3.42
C LEU A 35 3.13 1.31 4.00
N VAL A 36 2.87 0.42 4.94
CA VAL A 36 1.57 0.35 5.59
C VAL A 36 1.30 1.62 6.38
N GLU A 37 2.30 2.13 7.08
CA GLU A 37 2.14 3.35 7.83
C GLU A 37 1.87 4.55 6.93
N TRP A 38 2.56 4.62 5.79
CA TRP A 38 2.30 5.66 4.80
C TRP A 38 0.85 5.62 4.32
N LEU A 39 0.36 4.41 4.06
CA LEU A 39 -1.02 4.23 3.60
C LEU A 39 -2.02 4.66 4.68
N ARG A 40 -1.75 4.31 5.93
CA ARG A 40 -2.64 4.66 7.03
C ARG A 40 -2.74 6.16 7.25
N GLN A 41 -1.67 6.88 6.98
CA GLN A 41 -1.70 8.33 7.08
C GLN A 41 -2.57 8.94 5.98
N LYS A 42 -2.54 8.35 4.79
CA LYS A 42 -3.36 8.83 3.68
C LYS A 42 -4.81 8.36 3.80
N TYR A 43 -4.99 7.14 4.26
CA TYR A 43 -6.30 6.52 4.34
C TYR A 43 -6.47 5.90 5.71
N PRO A 44 -6.90 6.69 6.71
CA PRO A 44 -6.98 6.19 8.09
C PRO A 44 -7.92 5.02 8.28
N HIS A 45 -8.80 4.80 7.31
CA HIS A 45 -9.78 3.71 7.39
C HIS A 45 -9.35 2.45 6.64
N ALA A 46 -8.15 2.45 6.10
CA ALA A 46 -7.67 1.30 5.36
C ALA A 46 -7.31 0.13 6.28
#